data_5930cc5cc95882019d13290c6c629d7a
#
_entry.id   5930cc5cc95882019d13290c6c629d7a
#
_cell.length_a   1.000
_cell.length_b   1.000
_cell.length_c   1.000
_cell.angle_alpha   90.00
_cell.angle_beta   90.00
_cell.angle_gamma   90.00
#
_symmetry.space_group_name_H-M   'P 1'
#
loop_
_entity.id
_entity.type
_entity.pdbx_description
1 polymer ?
#
loop_
_entity_poly.entity_id
_entity_poly.type
_entity_poly.pdbx_seq_one_letter_code
_entity_poly.pdbx_strand_id
1 'polypeptide(L)'
;MRKLILRLTFALIGTLTAATQDSVPKVASTPAQKVEFSADMRVLDNTERTQIVKLFIGHKQARLDRPTTEGETNGIGSLLIDFDHQFLFLFIPQSKLYLQISGSNGMPFYRGASMFRPSSTDNPCSGWVSEANQRGIRLRCQSAGPDTVNGRPTVRWDATTPDGGLGSLWYDQNLSFIVKILRTSKGGVQSGYELQNIKEGTQPQKLFEFPAGYRQFTLNRLVDILIRLGQWQ
;
A
#
# COMPACT_ATOMS: atom_id res chain seq x y z
N MET A 1 29.29 -25.48 79.90
CA MET A 1 27.89 -25.04 80.09
C MET A 1 27.11 -25.29 78.83
N ARG A 2 26.28 -26.31 78.81
CA ARG A 2 25.47 -26.78 77.68
C ARG A 2 24.17 -25.96 77.63
N LYS A 3 23.88 -25.33 76.48
CA LYS A 3 22.54 -24.76 76.21
C LYS A 3 21.85 -25.56 75.11
N LEU A 4 20.79 -26.16 75.50
CA LEU A 4 19.82 -26.96 74.79
C LEU A 4 19.02 -26.01 73.85
N ILE A 5 19.00 -26.27 72.54
CA ILE A 5 18.14 -25.53 71.59
C ILE A 5 17.04 -26.47 71.14
N LEU A 6 15.84 -26.11 71.54
CA LEU A 6 14.57 -26.69 71.21
C LEU A 6 14.18 -26.37 69.75
N ARG A 7 14.03 -27.39 68.90
CA ARG A 7 13.53 -27.21 67.51
C ARG A 7 12.02 -27.30 67.52
N LEU A 8 11.38 -26.19 67.16
CA LEU A 8 9.96 -26.14 66.78
C LEU A 8 9.87 -26.24 65.25
N THR A 9 9.40 -27.38 64.73
CA THR A 9 9.01 -27.54 63.35
C THR A 9 7.54 -27.14 63.16
N PHE A 10 7.29 -26.03 62.48
CA PHE A 10 5.97 -25.69 61.99
C PHE A 10 5.82 -26.19 60.54
N ALA A 11 4.96 -27.23 60.37
CA ALA A 11 4.56 -27.66 59.07
C ALA A 11 3.41 -26.77 58.58
N LEU A 12 3.68 -25.90 57.62
CA LEU A 12 2.67 -25.15 56.91
C LEU A 12 2.27 -25.98 55.64
N ILE A 13 1.09 -26.60 55.70
CA ILE A 13 0.43 -27.19 54.55
C ILE A 13 -0.19 -26.02 53.76
N GLY A 14 0.49 -25.54 52.74
CA GLY A 14 -0.05 -24.58 51.80
C GLY A 14 -0.81 -25.33 50.72
N THR A 15 -2.15 -25.25 50.72
CA THR A 15 -2.99 -25.69 49.57
C THR A 15 -2.76 -24.76 48.41
N LEU A 16 -2.04 -25.25 47.38
CA LEU A 16 -2.01 -24.58 46.07
C LEU A 16 -3.37 -24.74 45.39
N THR A 17 -4.18 -23.68 45.43
CA THR A 17 -5.30 -23.54 44.50
C THR A 17 -4.73 -23.21 43.13
N ALA A 18 -4.74 -24.16 42.20
CA ALA A 18 -4.44 -23.93 40.80
C ALA A 18 -5.55 -22.99 40.24
N ALA A 19 -5.17 -21.75 39.97
CA ALA A 19 -5.99 -20.85 39.20
C ALA A 19 -6.03 -21.40 37.75
N THR A 20 -7.17 -21.95 37.38
CA THR A 20 -7.48 -22.25 35.98
C THR A 20 -7.49 -20.92 35.24
N GLN A 21 -6.43 -20.65 34.46
CA GLN A 21 -6.47 -19.60 33.44
C GLN A 21 -7.53 -20.00 32.43
N ASP A 22 -8.69 -19.35 32.48
CA ASP A 22 -9.65 -19.36 31.39
C ASP A 22 -8.93 -18.81 30.14
N SER A 23 -8.51 -19.73 29.26
CA SER A 23 -8.03 -19.40 27.95
C SER A 23 -9.22 -18.84 27.16
N VAL A 24 -9.30 -17.52 27.07
CA VAL A 24 -10.21 -16.85 26.12
C VAL A 24 -9.95 -17.48 24.76
N PRO A 25 -10.95 -18.10 24.11
CA PRO A 25 -10.77 -18.70 22.81
C PRO A 25 -10.29 -17.58 21.86
N LYS A 26 -9.07 -17.72 21.37
CA LYS A 26 -8.53 -16.86 20.30
C LYS A 26 -9.43 -17.08 19.08
N VAL A 27 -10.40 -16.17 18.89
CA VAL A 27 -11.25 -16.16 17.69
C VAL A 27 -10.26 -16.13 16.53
N ALA A 28 -10.17 -17.25 15.80
CA ALA A 28 -9.40 -17.33 14.59
C ALA A 28 -9.97 -16.26 13.66
N SER A 29 -9.23 -15.16 13.47
CA SER A 29 -9.59 -14.15 12.50
C SER A 29 -9.56 -14.83 11.14
N THR A 30 -10.73 -15.09 10.57
CA THR A 30 -10.87 -15.50 9.18
C THR A 30 -10.09 -14.48 8.35
N PRO A 31 -9.14 -14.91 7.48
CA PRO A 31 -8.42 -13.97 6.64
C PRO A 31 -9.44 -13.10 5.92
N ALA A 32 -9.35 -11.79 6.08
CA ALA A 32 -10.27 -10.86 5.44
C ALA A 32 -10.32 -11.20 3.94
N GLN A 33 -11.49 -11.57 3.46
CA GLN A 33 -11.69 -11.92 2.06
C GLN A 33 -11.35 -10.67 1.25
N LYS A 34 -10.32 -10.75 0.42
CA LYS A 34 -9.89 -9.63 -0.40
C LYS A 34 -11.01 -9.26 -1.36
N VAL A 35 -11.59 -8.10 -1.14
CA VAL A 35 -12.67 -7.59 -1.99
C VAL A 35 -12.05 -7.05 -3.28
N GLU A 36 -12.48 -7.58 -4.42
CA GLU A 36 -12.16 -7.01 -5.72
C GLU A 36 -13.06 -5.79 -5.97
N PHE A 37 -12.53 -4.78 -6.62
CA PHE A 37 -13.30 -3.57 -6.93
C PHE A 37 -12.69 -2.77 -8.09
N SER A 38 -13.48 -1.86 -8.64
CA SER A 38 -13.01 -0.78 -9.50
C SER A 38 -13.32 0.58 -8.88
N ALA A 39 -12.54 1.60 -9.25
CA ALA A 39 -12.72 2.96 -8.77
C ALA A 39 -12.16 3.99 -9.76
N ASP A 40 -12.58 5.23 -9.59
CA ASP A 40 -11.93 6.39 -10.15
C ASP A 40 -10.92 6.92 -9.15
N MET A 41 -9.64 6.88 -9.47
CA MET A 41 -8.57 7.43 -8.65
C MET A 41 -8.28 8.86 -9.10
N ARG A 42 -8.70 9.81 -8.29
CA ARG A 42 -8.38 11.22 -8.47
C ARG A 42 -7.00 11.48 -7.90
N VAL A 43 -6.05 11.87 -8.76
CA VAL A 43 -4.72 12.28 -8.32
C VAL A 43 -4.80 13.67 -7.70
N LEU A 44 -4.22 13.81 -6.51
CA LEU A 44 -4.11 15.05 -5.78
C LEU A 44 -2.69 15.57 -5.94
N ASP A 45 -2.55 16.64 -6.67
CA ASP A 45 -1.29 17.38 -6.83
C ASP A 45 -1.59 18.88 -6.83
N ASN A 46 -0.53 19.70 -6.80
CA ASN A 46 -0.70 21.17 -6.84
C ASN A 46 -0.96 21.70 -8.24
N THR A 47 -1.19 20.84 -9.22
CA THR A 47 -1.55 21.29 -10.57
C THR A 47 -3.05 21.56 -10.63
N GLU A 48 -3.44 22.56 -11.40
CA GLU A 48 -4.88 22.88 -11.63
C GLU A 48 -5.62 21.77 -12.39
N ARG A 49 -4.88 20.79 -12.92
CA ARG A 49 -5.42 19.69 -13.72
C ARG A 49 -5.76 18.51 -12.83
N THR A 50 -7.04 18.25 -12.68
CA THR A 50 -7.51 17.01 -12.04
C THR A 50 -7.23 15.83 -12.98
N GLN A 51 -6.32 14.95 -12.59
CA GLN A 51 -6.11 13.69 -13.29
C GLN A 51 -6.97 12.61 -12.65
N ILE A 52 -7.76 11.92 -13.47
CA ILE A 52 -8.55 10.76 -13.05
C ILE A 52 -7.98 9.53 -13.74
N VAL A 53 -7.65 8.52 -12.97
CA VAL A 53 -7.13 7.23 -13.44
C VAL A 53 -8.15 6.16 -13.06
N LYS A 54 -8.48 5.25 -13.97
CA LYS A 54 -9.29 4.08 -13.62
C LYS A 54 -8.45 3.07 -12.88
N LEU A 55 -8.90 2.67 -11.68
CA LEU A 55 -8.25 1.66 -10.87
C LEU A 55 -9.11 0.39 -10.86
N PHE A 56 -8.47 -0.75 -11.05
CA PHE A 56 -9.08 -2.07 -10.92
C PHE A 56 -8.22 -2.90 -9.98
N ILE A 57 -8.82 -3.44 -8.93
CA ILE A 57 -8.19 -4.33 -7.96
C ILE A 57 -8.76 -5.71 -8.11
N GLY A 58 -7.95 -6.64 -8.56
CA GLY A 58 -8.24 -8.06 -8.63
C GLY A 58 -7.58 -8.81 -7.47
N HIS A 59 -7.72 -10.13 -7.46
CA HIS A 59 -7.24 -10.98 -6.38
C HIS A 59 -5.72 -10.91 -6.16
N LYS A 60 -4.95 -10.87 -7.24
CA LYS A 60 -3.47 -10.91 -7.24
C LYS A 60 -2.84 -9.77 -8.03
N GLN A 61 -3.64 -8.93 -8.61
CA GLN A 61 -3.20 -7.92 -9.56
C GLN A 61 -3.95 -6.61 -9.35
N ALA A 62 -3.31 -5.51 -9.72
CA ALA A 62 -3.96 -4.23 -9.85
C ALA A 62 -3.68 -3.64 -11.22
N ARG A 63 -4.64 -2.93 -11.77
CA ARG A 63 -4.49 -2.21 -13.03
C ARG A 63 -4.90 -0.76 -12.87
N LEU A 64 -4.10 0.13 -13.42
CA LEU A 64 -4.41 1.54 -13.53
C LEU A 64 -4.43 1.91 -15.02
N ASP A 65 -5.57 2.47 -15.47
CA ASP A 65 -5.72 2.95 -16.84
C ASP A 65 -5.84 4.46 -16.83
N ARG A 66 -4.90 5.14 -17.45
CA ARG A 66 -4.98 6.58 -17.68
C ARG A 66 -5.89 6.83 -18.88
N PRO A 67 -6.91 7.68 -18.76
CA PRO A 67 -7.68 8.11 -19.91
C PRO A 67 -6.74 8.79 -20.91
N THR A 68 -6.74 8.32 -22.14
CA THR A 68 -6.06 9.01 -23.22
C THR A 68 -6.93 10.18 -23.64
N THR A 69 -6.45 11.39 -23.50
CA THR A 69 -7.07 12.57 -24.12
C THR A 69 -6.79 12.56 -25.61
N GLU A 70 -7.78 12.85 -26.44
CA GLU A 70 -7.56 13.01 -27.88
C GLU A 70 -6.43 14.00 -28.12
N GLY A 71 -5.40 13.56 -28.87
CA GLY A 71 -4.20 14.36 -29.16
C GLY A 71 -2.99 14.11 -28.27
N GLU A 72 -3.08 13.37 -27.16
CA GLU A 72 -1.89 12.90 -26.42
C GLU A 72 -1.22 11.74 -27.17
N THR A 73 -0.17 12.03 -27.90
CA THR A 73 0.56 11.04 -28.73
C THR A 73 1.64 10.28 -27.96
N ASN A 74 2.03 10.72 -26.77
CA ASN A 74 3.13 10.13 -26.03
C ASN A 74 2.80 10.00 -24.53
N GLY A 75 2.60 8.79 -24.03
CA GLY A 75 2.42 8.58 -22.60
C GLY A 75 2.22 7.12 -22.21
N ILE A 76 2.40 6.86 -20.91
CA ILE A 76 2.02 5.59 -20.30
C ILE A 76 0.50 5.55 -20.25
N GLY A 77 -0.11 4.59 -20.98
CA GLY A 77 -1.57 4.43 -21.02
C GLY A 77 -2.09 3.58 -19.87
N SER A 78 -1.34 2.55 -19.49
CA SER A 78 -1.75 1.62 -18.45
C SER A 78 -0.58 1.11 -17.63
N LEU A 79 -0.88 0.78 -16.40
CA LEU A 79 0.02 0.13 -15.46
C LEU A 79 -0.65 -1.16 -14.98
N LEU A 80 0.05 -2.28 -15.04
CA LEU A 80 -0.37 -3.55 -14.47
C LEU A 80 0.63 -3.98 -13.39
N ILE A 81 0.12 -4.30 -12.21
CA ILE A 81 0.91 -4.76 -11.07
C ILE A 81 0.55 -6.22 -10.81
N ASP A 82 1.55 -7.09 -10.83
CA ASP A 82 1.43 -8.48 -10.39
C ASP A 82 2.06 -8.60 -9.00
N PHE A 83 1.23 -8.85 -8.00
CA PHE A 83 1.67 -8.91 -6.61
C PHE A 83 2.37 -10.21 -6.25
N ASP A 84 2.04 -11.31 -6.92
CA ASP A 84 2.62 -12.62 -6.63
C ASP A 84 4.03 -12.73 -7.22
N HIS A 85 4.19 -12.31 -8.46
CA HIS A 85 5.49 -12.34 -9.15
C HIS A 85 6.33 -11.08 -8.90
N GLN A 86 5.77 -10.08 -8.21
CA GLN A 86 6.42 -8.80 -7.95
C GLN A 86 6.86 -8.09 -9.23
N PHE A 87 6.02 -8.05 -10.23
CA PHE A 87 6.25 -7.32 -11.47
C PHE A 87 5.34 -6.12 -11.59
N LEU A 88 5.87 -5.09 -12.23
CA LEU A 88 5.17 -3.91 -12.68
C LEU A 88 5.37 -3.78 -14.19
N PHE A 89 4.27 -3.65 -14.91
CA PHE A 89 4.29 -3.48 -16.36
C PHE A 89 3.72 -2.12 -16.72
N LEU A 90 4.50 -1.32 -17.44
CA LEU A 90 4.10 -0.03 -18.00
C LEU A 90 3.80 -0.21 -19.48
N PHE A 91 2.59 0.05 -19.90
CA PHE A 91 2.18 -0.06 -21.29
C PHE A 91 2.18 1.29 -21.99
N ILE A 92 2.76 1.34 -23.21
CA ILE A 92 2.79 2.50 -24.08
C ILE A 92 1.97 2.14 -25.34
N PRO A 93 0.67 2.46 -25.39
CA PRO A 93 -0.26 1.97 -26.42
C PRO A 93 0.14 2.36 -27.84
N GLN A 94 0.59 3.59 -28.03
CA GLN A 94 0.90 4.14 -29.37
C GLN A 94 2.01 3.36 -30.09
N SER A 95 3.00 2.89 -29.34
CA SER A 95 4.12 2.11 -29.88
C SER A 95 3.96 0.61 -29.70
N LYS A 96 2.89 0.17 -29.03
CA LYS A 96 2.69 -1.24 -28.60
C LYS A 96 3.94 -1.79 -27.88
N LEU A 97 4.47 -0.99 -26.98
CA LEU A 97 5.61 -1.36 -26.14
C LEU A 97 5.19 -1.49 -24.69
N TYR A 98 5.89 -2.34 -23.95
CA TYR A 98 5.79 -2.38 -22.50
C TYR A 98 7.17 -2.45 -21.85
N LEU A 99 7.28 -1.83 -20.69
CA LEU A 99 8.43 -1.95 -19.80
C LEU A 99 8.05 -2.84 -18.62
N GLN A 100 8.88 -3.86 -18.35
CA GLN A 100 8.76 -4.70 -17.17
C GLN A 100 9.77 -4.27 -16.13
N ILE A 101 9.30 -4.03 -14.90
CA ILE A 101 10.11 -3.67 -13.74
C ILE A 101 9.93 -4.77 -12.69
N SER A 102 11.04 -5.38 -12.26
CA SER A 102 11.02 -6.37 -11.19
C SER A 102 11.14 -5.71 -9.82
N GLY A 103 10.29 -6.12 -8.89
CA GLY A 103 10.35 -5.68 -7.49
C GLY A 103 11.55 -6.24 -6.73
N SER A 104 12.09 -7.38 -7.18
CA SER A 104 13.27 -8.01 -6.55
C SER A 104 14.52 -7.15 -6.60
N ASN A 105 14.60 -6.22 -7.56
CA ASN A 105 15.76 -5.32 -7.74
C ASN A 105 15.69 -4.07 -6.85
N GLY A 106 14.73 -4.00 -5.91
CA GLY A 106 14.61 -2.88 -4.97
C GLY A 106 14.27 -1.54 -5.63
N MET A 107 13.79 -1.55 -6.87
CA MET A 107 13.48 -0.33 -7.61
C MET A 107 12.40 0.49 -6.92
N PRO A 108 12.60 1.83 -6.76
CA PRO A 108 11.65 2.72 -6.07
C PRO A 108 10.24 2.68 -6.66
N PHE A 109 10.11 2.45 -7.96
CA PHE A 109 8.81 2.35 -8.66
C PHE A 109 7.94 1.19 -8.17
N TYR A 110 8.53 0.01 -7.92
CA TYR A 110 7.76 -1.12 -7.42
C TYR A 110 7.26 -0.89 -5.98
N ARG A 111 8.04 -0.16 -5.17
CA ARG A 111 7.63 0.21 -3.80
C ARG A 111 6.37 1.06 -3.79
N GLY A 112 6.24 2.00 -4.73
CA GLY A 112 5.00 2.75 -4.93
C GLY A 112 3.82 1.85 -5.31
N ALA A 113 4.07 0.81 -6.10
CA ALA A 113 3.06 -0.15 -6.52
C ALA A 113 2.51 -0.99 -5.34
N SER A 114 3.30 -1.23 -4.29
CA SER A 114 2.85 -1.96 -3.10
C SER A 114 1.70 -1.26 -2.36
N MET A 115 1.51 0.04 -2.58
CA MET A 115 0.39 0.82 -2.02
C MET A 115 -0.97 0.35 -2.55
N PHE A 116 -0.99 -0.29 -3.74
CA PHE A 116 -2.20 -0.86 -4.34
C PHE A 116 -2.46 -2.31 -3.90
N ARG A 117 -1.61 -2.85 -3.04
CA ARG A 117 -1.86 -4.15 -2.44
C ARG A 117 -2.81 -4.01 -1.27
N PRO A 118 -3.88 -4.84 -1.20
CA PRO A 118 -4.71 -4.90 0.00
C PRO A 118 -3.84 -5.12 1.23
N SER A 119 -3.98 -4.28 2.24
CA SER A 119 -3.17 -4.32 3.46
C SER A 119 -3.89 -5.07 4.58
N SER A 120 -3.13 -5.52 5.60
CA SER A 120 -3.75 -6.03 6.83
C SER A 120 -4.42 -4.88 7.59
N THR A 121 -5.49 -5.21 8.34
CA THR A 121 -6.27 -4.24 9.11
C THR A 121 -5.52 -3.64 10.29
N ASP A 122 -4.50 -4.34 10.82
CA ASP A 122 -3.88 -4.00 12.10
C ASP A 122 -2.98 -2.76 12.03
N ASN A 123 -2.32 -2.55 10.90
CA ASN A 123 -1.49 -1.36 10.69
C ASN A 123 -1.32 -1.02 9.20
N PRO A 124 -2.24 -0.26 8.61
CA PRO A 124 -2.15 0.15 7.21
C PRO A 124 -0.94 1.06 6.91
N CYS A 125 -0.31 1.64 7.94
CA CYS A 125 0.92 2.43 7.81
C CYS A 125 2.19 1.59 7.67
N SER A 126 2.14 0.29 7.88
CA SER A 126 3.33 -0.57 7.95
C SER A 126 4.24 -0.44 6.71
N GLY A 127 3.65 -0.30 5.53
CA GLY A 127 4.39 -0.06 4.28
C GLY A 127 5.16 1.28 4.31
N TRP A 128 4.54 2.34 4.78
CA TRP A 128 5.18 3.66 4.88
C TRP A 128 6.32 3.68 5.89
N VAL A 129 6.08 3.08 7.06
CA VAL A 129 7.09 2.98 8.13
C VAL A 129 8.29 2.17 7.62
N SER A 130 8.06 1.05 6.95
CA SER A 130 9.12 0.22 6.37
C SER A 130 9.94 0.98 5.33
N GLU A 131 9.28 1.68 4.41
CA GLU A 131 9.95 2.48 3.38
C GLU A 131 10.76 3.64 3.99
N ALA A 132 10.20 4.35 4.96
CA ALA A 132 10.88 5.44 5.66
C ALA A 132 12.14 4.93 6.38
N ASN A 133 12.01 3.81 7.11
CA ASN A 133 13.14 3.20 7.83
C ASN A 133 14.29 2.80 6.89
N GLN A 134 13.98 2.26 5.70
CA GLN A 134 15.00 1.92 4.70
C GLN A 134 15.76 3.16 4.17
N ARG A 135 15.16 4.34 4.29
CA ARG A 135 15.79 5.64 3.93
C ARG A 135 16.43 6.34 5.13
N GLY A 136 16.47 5.69 6.29
CA GLY A 136 16.95 6.31 7.53
C GLY A 136 16.02 7.38 8.09
N ILE A 137 14.77 7.46 7.65
CA ILE A 137 13.78 8.43 8.09
C ILE A 137 12.94 7.80 9.19
N ARG A 138 12.86 8.44 10.35
CA ARG A 138 11.98 8.02 11.44
C ARG A 138 10.56 8.50 11.15
N LEU A 139 9.70 7.60 10.73
CA LEU A 139 8.28 7.88 10.53
C LEU A 139 7.49 7.39 11.74
N ARG A 140 6.70 8.27 12.34
CA ARG A 140 5.68 7.90 13.33
C ARG A 140 4.34 7.86 12.64
N CYS A 141 3.58 6.79 12.83
CA CYS A 141 2.25 6.65 12.29
C CYS A 141 1.31 6.14 13.38
N GLN A 142 0.19 6.82 13.56
CA GLN A 142 -0.80 6.51 14.57
C GLN A 142 -2.22 6.69 14.04
N SER A 143 -3.16 5.91 14.59
CA SER A 143 -4.57 6.08 14.27
C SER A 143 -5.07 7.43 14.81
N ALA A 144 -5.75 8.18 13.95
CA ALA A 144 -6.45 9.42 14.29
C ALA A 144 -7.96 9.19 14.54
N GLY A 145 -8.43 7.94 14.36
CA GLY A 145 -9.81 7.55 14.62
C GLY A 145 -10.70 7.44 13.39
N PRO A 146 -12.01 7.25 13.61
CA PRO A 146 -13.00 7.13 12.52
C PRO A 146 -13.10 8.40 11.68
N ASP A 147 -13.30 8.21 10.37
CA ASP A 147 -13.51 9.29 9.41
C ASP A 147 -14.35 8.77 8.23
N THR A 148 -14.65 9.64 7.27
CA THR A 148 -15.44 9.28 6.09
C THR A 148 -14.80 9.83 4.82
N VAL A 149 -14.69 8.98 3.79
CA VAL A 149 -14.23 9.38 2.46
C VAL A 149 -15.29 9.01 1.43
N ASN A 150 -15.83 10.01 0.74
CA ASN A 150 -16.87 9.83 -0.29
C ASN A 150 -18.07 8.97 0.20
N GLY A 151 -18.52 9.20 1.44
CA GLY A 151 -19.62 8.48 2.07
C GLY A 151 -19.25 7.09 2.62
N ARG A 152 -18.01 6.64 2.51
CA ARG A 152 -17.55 5.35 3.03
C ARG A 152 -16.91 5.51 4.41
N PRO A 153 -17.27 4.67 5.39
CA PRO A 153 -16.61 4.65 6.69
C PRO A 153 -15.13 4.25 6.52
N THR A 154 -14.24 5.00 7.15
CA THR A 154 -12.81 4.77 7.11
C THR A 154 -12.20 4.99 8.48
N VAL A 155 -10.97 4.53 8.67
CA VAL A 155 -10.11 4.92 9.79
C VAL A 155 -8.98 5.78 9.23
N ARG A 156 -8.86 6.99 9.76
CA ARG A 156 -7.76 7.88 9.43
C ARG A 156 -6.52 7.54 10.26
N TRP A 157 -5.37 7.58 9.61
CA TRP A 157 -4.06 7.43 10.21
C TRP A 157 -3.18 8.60 9.81
N ASP A 158 -2.50 9.19 10.79
CA ASP A 158 -1.60 10.31 10.56
C ASP A 158 -0.15 9.88 10.76
N ALA A 159 0.69 10.31 9.83
CA ALA A 159 2.10 10.04 9.81
C ALA A 159 2.90 11.34 9.89
N THR A 160 3.94 11.36 10.71
CA THR A 160 4.81 12.51 10.90
C THR A 160 6.28 12.11 10.81
N THR A 161 7.09 12.96 10.19
CA THR A 161 8.54 12.85 10.17
C THR A 161 9.19 13.85 11.11
N PRO A 162 10.41 13.60 11.63
CA PRO A 162 11.10 14.53 12.54
C PRO A 162 11.34 15.92 11.94
N ASP A 163 11.41 16.02 10.65
CA ASP A 163 11.61 17.25 9.90
C ASP A 163 10.32 18.03 9.62
N GLY A 164 9.16 17.55 10.13
CA GLY A 164 7.87 18.20 10.02
C GLY A 164 7.07 17.85 8.76
N GLY A 165 7.47 16.83 8.01
CA GLY A 165 6.63 16.28 6.94
C GLY A 165 5.39 15.62 7.52
N LEU A 166 4.23 15.85 6.89
CA LEU A 166 2.94 15.31 7.30
C LEU A 166 2.38 14.41 6.22
N GLY A 167 1.71 13.34 6.64
CA GLY A 167 0.95 12.47 5.76
C GLY A 167 -0.26 11.92 6.47
N SER A 168 -1.35 11.76 5.74
CA SER A 168 -2.55 11.08 6.24
C SER A 168 -2.97 10.02 5.24
N LEU A 169 -3.45 8.89 5.73
CA LEU A 169 -4.12 7.88 4.93
C LEU A 169 -5.48 7.55 5.53
N TRP A 170 -6.42 7.18 4.69
CA TRP A 170 -7.75 6.72 5.07
C TRP A 170 -7.91 5.28 4.61
N TYR A 171 -8.11 4.41 5.57
CA TYR A 171 -8.24 2.98 5.36
C TYR A 171 -9.70 2.54 5.47
N ASP A 172 -10.21 1.94 4.40
CA ASP A 172 -11.52 1.29 4.38
C ASP A 172 -11.37 -0.17 4.80
N GLN A 173 -11.91 -0.52 5.96
CA GLN A 173 -11.79 -1.86 6.53
C GLN A 173 -12.55 -2.91 5.71
N ASN A 174 -13.67 -2.54 5.06
CA ASN A 174 -14.45 -3.46 4.24
C ASN A 174 -13.70 -3.85 2.96
N LEU A 175 -13.01 -2.90 2.35
CA LEU A 175 -12.17 -3.14 1.17
C LEU A 175 -10.79 -3.71 1.54
N SER A 176 -10.38 -3.62 2.81
CA SER A 176 -8.99 -3.84 3.24
C SER A 176 -8.01 -2.99 2.42
N PHE A 177 -8.37 -1.72 2.14
CA PHE A 177 -7.65 -0.90 1.18
C PHE A 177 -7.56 0.58 1.62
N ILE A 178 -6.46 1.25 1.24
CA ILE A 178 -6.28 2.67 1.47
C ILE A 178 -7.01 3.45 0.37
N VAL A 179 -8.10 4.12 0.71
CA VAL A 179 -8.95 4.83 -0.26
C VAL A 179 -8.55 6.28 -0.47
N LYS A 180 -7.71 6.83 0.40
CA LYS A 180 -7.16 8.18 0.25
C LYS A 180 -5.80 8.28 0.91
N ILE A 181 -4.91 9.00 0.26
CA ILE A 181 -3.62 9.43 0.79
C ILE A 181 -3.49 10.91 0.54
N LEU A 182 -3.02 11.64 1.55
CA LEU A 182 -2.63 13.03 1.42
C LEU A 182 -1.26 13.22 2.09
N ARG A 183 -0.32 13.77 1.35
CA ARG A 183 1.00 14.15 1.85
C ARG A 183 1.18 15.64 1.71
N THR A 184 1.69 16.28 2.73
CA THR A 184 2.04 17.71 2.70
C THR A 184 3.54 17.85 2.95
N SER A 185 4.26 18.38 1.97
CA SER A 185 5.68 18.67 2.09
C SER A 185 5.93 19.88 3.02
N LYS A 186 7.16 20.09 3.45
CA LYS A 186 7.56 21.29 4.22
C LYS A 186 7.16 22.62 3.56
N GLY A 187 7.13 22.67 2.23
CA GLY A 187 6.71 23.83 1.46
C GLY A 187 5.20 23.97 1.27
N GLY A 188 4.38 23.15 1.95
CA GLY A 188 2.92 23.16 1.83
C GLY A 188 2.39 22.49 0.56
N VAL A 189 3.25 21.92 -0.28
CA VAL A 189 2.84 21.21 -1.49
C VAL A 189 2.12 19.92 -1.09
N GLN A 190 0.90 19.77 -1.56
CA GLN A 190 0.09 18.58 -1.34
C GLN A 190 0.22 17.59 -2.50
N SER A 191 0.24 16.30 -2.19
CA SER A 191 0.24 15.22 -3.17
C SER A 191 -0.43 13.98 -2.59
N GLY A 192 -1.02 13.17 -3.47
CA GLY A 192 -1.69 11.95 -3.04
C GLY A 192 -2.73 11.46 -4.03
N TYR A 193 -3.72 10.76 -3.54
CA TYR A 193 -4.89 10.36 -4.31
C TYR A 193 -6.12 10.17 -3.42
N GLU A 194 -7.27 10.13 -4.05
CA GLU A 194 -8.56 9.81 -3.44
C GLU A 194 -9.37 8.93 -4.41
N LEU A 195 -9.92 7.84 -3.90
CA LEU A 195 -10.80 6.95 -4.67
C LEU A 195 -12.24 7.45 -4.62
N GLN A 196 -12.86 7.48 -5.79
CA GLN A 196 -14.26 7.85 -5.98
C GLN A 196 -14.97 6.77 -6.80
N ASN A 197 -16.29 6.74 -6.79
CA ASN A 197 -17.11 5.83 -7.61
C ASN A 197 -16.70 4.35 -7.44
N ILE A 198 -16.38 3.94 -6.22
CA ILE A 198 -15.95 2.57 -5.91
C ILE A 198 -17.10 1.61 -6.20
N LYS A 199 -16.82 0.58 -7.01
CA LYS A 199 -17.75 -0.50 -7.35
C LYS A 199 -17.13 -1.82 -6.92
N GLU A 200 -17.66 -2.41 -5.85
CA GLU A 200 -17.25 -3.71 -5.34
C GLU A 200 -17.78 -4.84 -6.23
N GLY A 201 -17.01 -5.90 -6.36
CA GLY A 201 -17.34 -7.10 -7.13
C GLY A 201 -16.18 -7.59 -7.97
N THR A 202 -16.31 -8.82 -8.44
CA THR A 202 -15.31 -9.51 -9.26
C THR A 202 -14.97 -8.70 -10.52
N GLN A 203 -13.69 -8.50 -10.74
CA GLN A 203 -13.19 -7.79 -11.91
C GLN A 203 -12.96 -8.77 -13.07
N PRO A 204 -13.35 -8.39 -14.30
CA PRO A 204 -13.12 -9.24 -15.48
C PRO A 204 -11.64 -9.61 -15.63
N GLN A 205 -11.31 -10.88 -15.71
CA GLN A 205 -9.94 -11.37 -15.86
C GLN A 205 -9.20 -10.72 -17.04
N LYS A 206 -9.92 -10.44 -18.14
CA LYS A 206 -9.39 -9.77 -19.33
C LYS A 206 -8.70 -8.42 -19.03
N LEU A 207 -9.09 -7.74 -17.95
CA LEU A 207 -8.46 -6.48 -17.54
C LEU A 207 -6.99 -6.69 -17.14
N PHE A 208 -6.64 -7.86 -16.66
CA PHE A 208 -5.31 -8.19 -16.15
C PHE A 208 -4.45 -8.99 -17.14
N GLU A 209 -4.97 -9.24 -18.35
CA GLU A 209 -4.23 -9.91 -19.41
C GLU A 209 -3.31 -8.93 -20.14
N PHE A 210 -2.23 -9.49 -20.68
CA PHE A 210 -1.33 -8.73 -21.54
C PHE A 210 -2.01 -8.39 -22.86
N PRO A 211 -1.99 -7.13 -23.29
CA PRO A 211 -2.54 -6.75 -24.58
C PRO A 211 -1.78 -7.43 -25.74
N ALA A 212 -2.53 -7.96 -26.72
CA ALA A 212 -1.93 -8.61 -27.86
C ALA A 212 -1.05 -7.65 -28.69
N GLY A 213 0.07 -8.17 -29.20
CA GLY A 213 0.96 -7.44 -30.11
C GLY A 213 1.91 -6.45 -29.42
N TYR A 214 1.93 -6.37 -28.09
CA TYR A 214 2.93 -5.58 -27.37
C TYR A 214 4.28 -6.30 -27.33
N ARG A 215 5.36 -5.53 -27.43
CA ARG A 215 6.73 -6.02 -27.34
C ARG A 215 7.43 -5.44 -26.13
N GLN A 216 8.25 -6.25 -25.48
CA GLN A 216 9.03 -5.79 -24.35
C GLN A 216 10.11 -4.81 -24.81
N PHE A 217 10.26 -3.78 -24.00
CA PHE A 217 11.26 -2.74 -24.17
C PHE A 217 12.14 -2.74 -22.92
N THR A 218 13.44 -2.69 -23.08
CA THR A 218 14.38 -2.69 -21.95
C THR A 218 14.79 -1.28 -21.59
N LEU A 219 15.07 -1.05 -20.29
CA LEU A 219 15.50 0.26 -19.80
C LEU A 219 16.80 0.73 -20.49
N ASN A 220 17.71 -0.21 -20.78
CA ASN A 220 18.95 0.08 -21.51
C ASN A 220 18.67 0.66 -22.91
N ARG A 221 17.68 0.13 -23.59
CA ARG A 221 17.27 0.63 -24.91
C ARG A 221 16.64 2.03 -24.82
N LEU A 222 15.99 2.36 -23.70
CA LEU A 222 15.51 3.73 -23.45
C LEU A 222 16.69 4.70 -23.29
N VAL A 223 17.66 4.33 -22.49
CA VAL A 223 18.87 5.12 -22.27
C VAL A 223 19.61 5.34 -23.60
N ASP A 224 19.77 4.31 -24.43
CA ASP A 224 20.36 4.42 -25.76
C ASP A 224 19.60 5.39 -26.68
N ILE A 225 18.27 5.35 -26.63
CA ILE A 225 17.42 6.26 -27.41
C ILE A 225 17.57 7.70 -26.89
N LEU A 226 17.55 7.92 -25.59
CA LEU A 226 17.69 9.25 -24.97
C LEU A 226 19.06 9.85 -25.23
N ILE A 227 20.12 9.04 -25.19
CA ILE A 227 21.50 9.48 -25.56
C ILE A 227 21.55 9.89 -27.04
N ARG A 228 20.97 9.08 -27.94
CA ARG A 228 20.94 9.40 -29.39
C ARG A 228 20.12 10.65 -29.69
N LEU A 229 19.12 10.96 -28.90
CA LEU A 229 18.31 12.17 -29.06
C LEU A 229 18.94 13.41 -28.40
N GLY A 230 20.14 13.28 -27.80
CA GLY A 230 20.83 14.39 -27.13
C GLY A 230 20.10 14.93 -25.89
N GLN A 231 19.15 14.18 -25.35
CA GLN A 231 18.37 14.59 -24.18
C GLN A 231 19.02 14.21 -22.84
N TRP A 232 20.17 13.53 -22.90
CA TRP A 232 21.00 13.18 -21.74
C TRP A 232 22.45 13.61 -22.03
N GLN A 233 22.83 14.77 -21.53
CA GLN A 233 24.22 15.21 -21.39
C GLN A 233 24.56 15.33 -19.92
#